data_d78957ce8ca9a327d4744447da3c9cad
#
_entry.id   d78957ce8ca9a327d4744447da3c9cad
#
_cell.length_a   1.000
_cell.length_b   1.000
_cell.length_c   1.000
_cell.angle_alpha   90.00
_cell.angle_beta   90.00
_cell.angle_gamma   90.00
#
_symmetry.space_group_name_H-M   'P 1'
#
loop_
_entity.id
_entity.type
_entity.pdbx_description
1 polymer ?
#
loop_
_entity_poly.entity_id
_entity_poly.type
_entity_poly.pdbx_seq_one_letter_code
_entity_poly.pdbx_strand_id
1 'polypeptide(L)'
;MNQLDLKDRTAIVTGGLIGIGAAIVKRLEASGAKVRVWDVGDKADPVDVTDPRSIERATAKAVTDLGRIDILVNNAGIAGPTFPVVDYPVADWKKVIDIDLNGPFLCCRAVVPHMVQAGYGRIVNIASIAGKEGNPNAAAYAAAKGGLIAFTKALGKELAKTGVLVNCITPAAAQTAILEQVTPEFAQFMLSKIPMGRFVKVEEIAAMACWLATEDCSFTTAGVFDISGGRATY
;
A
#
# COMPACT_ATOMS: atom_id res chain seq x y z
N MET A 1 -4.21 -8.18 21.38
CA MET A 1 -3.47 -7.91 20.15
C MET A 1 -2.01 -8.22 20.41
N ASN A 2 -1.35 -8.97 19.51
CA ASN A 2 0.08 -9.26 19.67
C ASN A 2 0.89 -7.97 19.65
N GLN A 3 1.88 -7.87 20.53
CA GLN A 3 2.81 -6.76 20.57
C GLN A 3 3.83 -6.95 19.45
N LEU A 4 3.94 -5.95 18.58
CA LEU A 4 5.01 -5.78 17.59
C LEU A 4 5.74 -4.50 17.98
N ASP A 5 7.06 -4.56 18.07
CA ASP A 5 7.86 -3.40 18.51
C ASP A 5 8.37 -2.61 17.33
N LEU A 6 7.96 -1.35 17.27
CA LEU A 6 8.44 -0.32 16.33
C LEU A 6 8.92 0.92 17.07
N LYS A 7 9.29 0.77 18.34
CA LYS A 7 9.83 1.86 19.14
C LYS A 7 11.04 2.49 18.43
N ASP A 8 11.09 3.81 18.44
CA ASP A 8 12.11 4.62 17.79
C ASP A 8 12.17 4.50 16.24
N ARG A 9 11.20 3.83 15.62
CA ARG A 9 11.03 3.79 14.17
C ARG A 9 10.17 4.95 13.67
N THR A 10 10.47 5.38 12.45
CA THR A 10 9.72 6.43 11.76
C THR A 10 9.10 5.89 10.50
N ALA A 11 7.83 6.22 10.27
CA ALA A 11 7.06 5.67 9.18
C ALA A 11 6.37 6.76 8.35
N ILE A 12 6.29 6.53 7.05
CA ILE A 12 5.45 7.26 6.12
C ILE A 12 4.35 6.33 5.62
N VAL A 13 3.10 6.80 5.65
CA VAL A 13 1.95 6.08 5.09
C VAL A 13 1.25 6.98 4.09
N THR A 14 1.21 6.57 2.82
CA THR A 14 0.47 7.31 1.79
C THR A 14 -1.01 6.94 1.82
N GLY A 15 -1.92 7.92 1.62
CA GLY A 15 -3.37 7.71 1.73
C GLY A 15 -3.79 7.28 3.14
N GLY A 16 -3.16 7.86 4.17
CA GLY A 16 -3.27 7.41 5.56
C GLY A 16 -4.45 7.99 6.35
N LEU A 17 -5.27 8.86 5.76
CA LEU A 17 -6.36 9.52 6.49
C LEU A 17 -7.61 8.65 6.66
N ILE A 18 -7.86 7.68 5.76
CA ILE A 18 -9.07 6.86 5.76
C ILE A 18 -8.78 5.37 5.47
N GLY A 19 -9.76 4.52 5.75
CA GLY A 19 -9.79 3.12 5.35
C GLY A 19 -8.59 2.30 5.81
N ILE A 20 -7.98 1.56 4.89
CA ILE A 20 -6.82 0.69 5.16
C ILE A 20 -5.63 1.51 5.65
N GLY A 21 -5.35 2.66 5.02
CA GLY A 21 -4.24 3.52 5.40
C GLY A 21 -4.36 4.02 6.84
N ALA A 22 -5.54 4.50 7.25
CA ALA A 22 -5.78 4.94 8.63
C ALA A 22 -5.63 3.80 9.65
N ALA A 23 -6.08 2.58 9.32
CA ALA A 23 -5.87 1.42 10.18
C ALA A 23 -4.38 1.05 10.31
N ILE A 24 -3.61 1.18 9.23
CA ILE A 24 -2.15 0.96 9.24
C ILE A 24 -1.47 2.03 10.11
N VAL A 25 -1.80 3.31 9.93
CA VAL A 25 -1.28 4.41 10.78
C VAL A 25 -1.51 4.10 12.25
N LYS A 26 -2.77 3.85 12.63
CA LYS A 26 -3.14 3.50 14.01
C LYS A 26 -2.36 2.30 14.55
N ARG A 27 -2.15 1.28 13.72
CA ARG A 27 -1.42 0.07 14.12
C ARG A 27 0.06 0.32 14.33
N LEU A 28 0.72 1.09 13.44
CA LEU A 28 2.12 1.44 13.55
C LEU A 28 2.38 2.33 14.79
N GLU A 29 1.53 3.33 15.04
CA GLU A 29 1.60 4.18 16.24
C GLU A 29 1.40 3.37 17.53
N ALA A 30 0.41 2.47 17.56
CA ALA A 30 0.19 1.57 18.71
C ALA A 30 1.35 0.60 18.95
N SER A 31 2.21 0.40 17.95
CA SER A 31 3.45 -0.39 18.03
C SER A 31 4.69 0.46 18.34
N GLY A 32 4.53 1.77 18.56
CA GLY A 32 5.60 2.69 19.00
C GLY A 32 6.25 3.51 17.89
N ALA A 33 5.83 3.38 16.63
CA ALA A 33 6.39 4.18 15.53
C ALA A 33 5.89 5.63 15.58
N LYS A 34 6.75 6.56 15.13
CA LYS A 34 6.34 7.93 14.79
C LYS A 34 5.88 7.92 13.33
N VAL A 35 4.61 8.26 13.08
CA VAL A 35 4.03 8.16 11.75
C VAL A 35 3.79 9.55 11.14
N ARG A 36 4.17 9.71 9.87
CA ARG A 36 3.79 10.82 9.01
C ARG A 36 2.84 10.31 7.93
N VAL A 37 1.69 10.96 7.82
CA VAL A 37 0.72 10.69 6.75
C VAL A 37 1.03 11.56 5.54
N TRP A 38 1.05 10.96 4.34
CA TRP A 38 1.08 11.68 3.07
C TRP A 38 -0.27 11.46 2.37
N ASP A 39 -1.07 12.50 2.33
CA ASP A 39 -2.44 12.42 1.78
C ASP A 39 -2.84 13.75 1.15
N VAL A 40 -3.50 13.71 0.01
CA VAL A 40 -4.03 14.93 -0.63
C VAL A 40 -5.16 15.58 0.17
N GLY A 41 -5.80 14.82 1.07
CA GLY A 41 -6.85 15.29 1.97
C GLY A 41 -6.33 16.00 3.21
N ASP A 42 -5.02 15.98 3.48
CA ASP A 42 -4.43 16.73 4.60
C ASP A 42 -4.47 18.23 4.29
N LYS A 43 -5.30 18.96 5.02
CA LYS A 43 -5.48 20.41 4.79
C LYS A 43 -4.26 21.24 5.20
N ALA A 44 -3.42 20.72 6.09
CA ALA A 44 -2.26 21.42 6.62
C ALA A 44 -1.01 21.21 5.75
N ASP A 45 -0.84 20.01 5.23
CA ASP A 45 0.34 19.62 4.44
C ASP A 45 -0.02 18.57 3.36
N PRO A 46 -0.78 18.97 2.33
CA PRO A 46 -1.24 18.03 1.31
C PRO A 46 -0.08 17.46 0.51
N VAL A 47 -0.08 16.14 0.32
CA VAL A 47 0.92 15.42 -0.47
C VAL A 47 0.23 14.65 -1.60
N ASP A 48 0.54 15.04 -2.83
CA ASP A 48 0.10 14.35 -4.04
C ASP A 48 1.18 13.37 -4.50
N VAL A 49 0.87 12.07 -4.44
CA VAL A 49 1.80 11.00 -4.84
C VAL A 49 2.06 10.96 -6.35
N THR A 50 1.28 11.69 -7.16
CA THR A 50 1.49 11.79 -8.61
C THR A 50 2.40 12.96 -9.01
N ASP A 51 2.67 13.88 -8.07
CA ASP A 51 3.56 15.02 -8.30
C ASP A 51 4.95 14.79 -7.67
N PRO A 52 6.01 14.60 -8.50
CA PRO A 52 7.38 14.43 -8.00
C PRO A 52 7.85 15.55 -7.06
N ARG A 53 7.45 16.81 -7.32
CA ARG A 53 7.86 17.95 -6.49
C ARG A 53 7.17 17.92 -5.12
N SER A 54 5.91 17.48 -5.07
CA SER A 54 5.18 17.27 -3.82
C SER A 54 5.88 16.23 -2.96
N ILE A 55 6.27 15.09 -3.56
CA ILE A 55 6.98 14.01 -2.87
C ILE A 55 8.37 14.45 -2.40
N GLU A 56 9.15 15.14 -3.23
CA GLU A 56 10.50 15.64 -2.86
C GLU A 56 10.41 16.59 -1.65
N ARG A 57 9.46 17.54 -1.69
CA ARG A 57 9.21 18.45 -0.55
C ARG A 57 8.81 17.69 0.72
N ALA A 58 7.87 16.74 0.59
CA ALA A 58 7.39 15.95 1.71
C ALA A 58 8.49 15.04 2.29
N THR A 59 9.36 14.48 1.44
CA THR A 59 10.51 13.68 1.88
C THR A 59 11.51 14.53 2.65
N ALA A 60 11.90 15.68 2.12
CA ALA A 60 12.83 16.60 2.80
C ALA A 60 12.28 17.02 4.17
N LYS A 61 10.98 17.35 4.24
CA LYS A 61 10.31 17.69 5.49
C LYS A 61 10.27 16.52 6.46
N ALA A 62 9.97 15.30 6.00
CA ALA A 62 9.96 14.11 6.85
C ALA A 62 11.35 13.82 7.44
N VAL A 63 12.42 13.95 6.64
CA VAL A 63 13.80 13.79 7.11
C VAL A 63 14.15 14.85 8.15
N THR A 64 13.74 16.10 7.93
CA THR A 64 13.99 17.21 8.90
C THR A 64 13.25 16.96 10.22
N ASP A 65 11.98 16.59 10.16
CA ASP A 65 11.10 16.48 11.34
C ASP A 65 11.33 15.19 12.14
N LEU A 66 11.65 14.10 11.45
CA LEU A 66 11.78 12.76 12.05
C LEU A 66 13.24 12.30 12.20
N GLY A 67 14.18 12.94 11.52
CA GLY A 67 15.60 12.61 11.52
C GLY A 67 15.99 11.43 10.62
N ARG A 68 15.04 10.53 10.33
CA ARG A 68 15.22 9.35 9.50
C ARG A 68 13.88 8.87 8.92
N ILE A 69 13.92 7.98 7.94
CA ILE A 69 12.75 7.30 7.40
C ILE A 69 13.06 5.80 7.40
N ASP A 70 12.36 5.04 8.27
CA ASP A 70 12.56 3.60 8.42
C ASP A 70 11.55 2.77 7.64
N ILE A 71 10.32 3.28 7.55
CA ILE A 71 9.18 2.55 7.00
C ILE A 71 8.48 3.42 5.98
N LEU A 72 8.18 2.84 4.81
CA LEU A 72 7.30 3.43 3.79
C LEU A 72 6.17 2.45 3.48
N VAL A 73 4.93 2.88 3.71
CA VAL A 73 3.74 2.13 3.27
C VAL A 73 3.09 2.85 2.11
N ASN A 74 3.20 2.30 0.92
CA ASN A 74 2.51 2.78 -0.26
C ASN A 74 1.09 2.21 -0.28
N ASN A 75 0.14 3.00 0.22
CA ASN A 75 -1.27 2.61 0.33
C ASN A 75 -2.20 3.49 -0.51
N ALA A 76 -1.83 4.73 -0.83
CA ALA A 76 -2.65 5.60 -1.67
C ALA A 76 -3.04 4.88 -2.97
N GLY A 77 -4.30 4.98 -3.34
CA GLY A 77 -4.83 4.31 -4.53
C GLY A 77 -6.32 4.57 -4.74
N ILE A 78 -6.78 4.34 -5.96
CA ILE A 78 -8.18 4.45 -6.38
C ILE A 78 -8.59 3.25 -7.22
N ALA A 79 -9.83 2.82 -7.11
CA ALA A 79 -10.35 1.72 -7.95
C ALA A 79 -10.57 2.14 -9.41
N GLY A 80 -10.81 3.42 -9.66
CA GLY A 80 -11.30 3.92 -10.95
C GLY A 80 -12.74 3.49 -11.24
N PRO A 81 -13.28 3.89 -12.40
CA PRO A 81 -14.62 3.48 -12.82
C PRO A 81 -14.63 2.04 -13.31
N THR A 82 -15.83 1.46 -13.42
CA THR A 82 -16.05 0.09 -13.88
C THR A 82 -16.61 0.09 -15.29
N PHE A 83 -15.78 -0.26 -16.30
CA PHE A 83 -16.13 -0.33 -17.73
C PHE A 83 -15.42 -1.49 -18.41
N PRO A 84 -16.03 -2.09 -19.46
CA PRO A 84 -15.31 -2.95 -20.41
C PRO A 84 -14.11 -2.20 -21.00
N VAL A 85 -13.05 -2.92 -21.36
CA VAL A 85 -11.80 -2.31 -21.88
C VAL A 85 -12.07 -1.43 -23.11
N VAL A 86 -12.98 -1.83 -23.99
CA VAL A 86 -13.31 -1.08 -25.23
C VAL A 86 -13.94 0.28 -24.95
N ASP A 87 -14.60 0.44 -23.82
CA ASP A 87 -15.32 1.65 -23.41
C ASP A 87 -14.61 2.37 -22.25
N TYR A 88 -13.47 1.85 -21.78
CA TYR A 88 -12.78 2.42 -20.63
C TYR A 88 -12.19 3.80 -20.96
N PRO A 89 -12.57 4.89 -20.22
CA PRO A 89 -12.08 6.23 -20.53
C PRO A 89 -10.55 6.33 -20.35
N VAL A 90 -9.86 6.80 -21.38
CA VAL A 90 -8.38 6.89 -21.37
C VAL A 90 -7.86 7.81 -20.24
N ALA A 91 -8.60 8.86 -19.90
CA ALA A 91 -8.23 9.76 -18.80
C ALA A 91 -8.27 9.03 -17.44
N ASP A 92 -9.30 8.22 -17.20
CA ASP A 92 -9.42 7.44 -15.96
C ASP A 92 -8.38 6.32 -15.90
N TRP A 93 -8.08 5.67 -17.03
CA TRP A 93 -6.97 4.72 -17.13
C TRP A 93 -5.66 5.37 -16.66
N LYS A 94 -5.30 6.51 -17.24
CA LYS A 94 -4.07 7.24 -16.87
C LYS A 94 -4.08 7.61 -15.39
N LYS A 95 -5.19 8.15 -14.89
CA LYS A 95 -5.31 8.54 -13.48
C LYS A 95 -5.08 7.37 -12.52
N VAL A 96 -5.65 6.20 -12.81
CA VAL A 96 -5.45 5.00 -11.99
C VAL A 96 -3.98 4.56 -12.02
N ILE A 97 -3.37 4.49 -13.21
CA ILE A 97 -1.96 4.12 -13.36
C ILE A 97 -1.06 5.13 -12.62
N ASP A 98 -1.34 6.42 -12.74
CA ASP A 98 -0.53 7.46 -12.09
C ASP A 98 -0.58 7.36 -10.57
N ILE A 99 -1.75 7.14 -9.98
CA ILE A 99 -1.87 7.05 -8.52
C ILE A 99 -1.37 5.70 -8.01
N ASP A 100 -1.83 4.57 -8.60
CA ASP A 100 -1.69 3.24 -8.02
C ASP A 100 -0.38 2.53 -8.40
N LEU A 101 0.35 3.03 -9.40
CA LEU A 101 1.62 2.47 -9.86
C LEU A 101 2.75 3.50 -9.89
N ASN A 102 2.56 4.64 -10.59
CA ASN A 102 3.59 5.66 -10.69
C ASN A 102 3.82 6.35 -9.32
N GLY A 103 2.77 6.57 -8.53
CA GLY A 103 2.89 7.13 -7.18
C GLY A 103 3.80 6.30 -6.26
N PRO A 104 3.57 4.99 -6.06
CA PRO A 104 4.50 4.11 -5.33
C PRO A 104 5.94 4.14 -5.85
N PHE A 105 6.14 4.17 -7.17
CA PHE A 105 7.48 4.32 -7.75
C PHE A 105 8.13 5.65 -7.34
N LEU A 106 7.41 6.76 -7.46
CA LEU A 106 7.92 8.09 -7.11
C LEU A 106 8.24 8.21 -5.62
N CYS A 107 7.38 7.67 -4.75
CA CYS A 107 7.63 7.61 -3.30
C CYS A 107 8.88 6.78 -2.99
N CYS A 108 9.03 5.59 -3.58
CA CYS A 108 10.21 4.77 -3.39
C CYS A 108 11.47 5.48 -3.91
N ARG A 109 11.42 6.09 -5.10
CA ARG A 109 12.55 6.83 -5.67
C ARG A 109 13.06 7.94 -4.75
N ALA A 110 12.17 8.62 -4.05
CA ALA A 110 12.55 9.69 -3.12
C ALA A 110 13.06 9.16 -1.78
N VAL A 111 12.46 8.10 -1.24
CA VAL A 111 12.73 7.62 0.13
C VAL A 111 13.88 6.62 0.19
N VAL A 112 14.03 5.74 -0.80
CA VAL A 112 15.04 4.66 -0.81
C VAL A 112 16.47 5.16 -0.56
N PRO A 113 16.95 6.27 -1.15
CA PRO A 113 18.32 6.76 -0.87
C PRO A 113 18.58 6.99 0.62
N HIS A 114 17.60 7.50 1.36
CA HIS A 114 17.71 7.73 2.81
C HIS A 114 17.75 6.42 3.59
N MET A 115 16.94 5.42 3.21
CA MET A 115 16.94 4.10 3.82
C MET A 115 18.27 3.36 3.58
N VAL A 116 18.79 3.41 2.34
CA VAL A 116 20.07 2.78 1.98
C VAL A 116 21.22 3.42 2.75
N GLN A 117 21.25 4.75 2.86
CA GLN A 117 22.24 5.48 3.66
C GLN A 117 22.18 5.09 5.15
N ALA A 118 20.98 4.83 5.68
CA ALA A 118 20.78 4.40 7.06
C ALA A 118 21.06 2.90 7.28
N GLY A 119 21.25 2.11 6.21
CA GLY A 119 21.43 0.65 6.28
C GLY A 119 20.18 -0.09 6.78
N TYR A 120 19.00 0.54 6.76
CA TYR A 120 17.73 -0.04 7.22
C TYR A 120 16.55 0.57 6.47
N GLY A 121 15.63 -0.27 6.07
CA GLY A 121 14.35 0.15 5.50
C GLY A 121 13.34 -0.98 5.39
N ARG A 122 12.06 -0.64 5.50
CA ARG A 122 10.92 -1.53 5.28
C ARG A 122 9.92 -0.84 4.37
N ILE A 123 9.73 -1.39 3.18
CA ILE A 123 8.76 -0.88 2.21
C ILE A 123 7.63 -1.90 2.08
N VAL A 124 6.41 -1.46 2.32
CA VAL A 124 5.19 -2.28 2.21
C VAL A 124 4.27 -1.66 1.17
N ASN A 125 4.09 -2.34 0.05
CA ASN A 125 3.19 -1.90 -1.00
C ASN A 125 1.82 -2.56 -0.83
N ILE A 126 0.75 -1.78 -0.75
CA ILE A 126 -0.62 -2.30 -0.69
C ILE A 126 -1.11 -2.52 -2.14
N ALA A 127 -0.92 -3.74 -2.60
CA ALA A 127 -1.41 -4.20 -3.89
C ALA A 127 -2.88 -4.65 -3.80
N SER A 128 -3.28 -5.68 -4.49
CA SER A 128 -4.64 -6.25 -4.46
C SER A 128 -4.63 -7.66 -5.04
N ILE A 129 -5.60 -8.46 -4.63
CA ILE A 129 -5.95 -9.72 -5.32
C ILE A 129 -6.24 -9.49 -6.80
N ALA A 130 -6.79 -8.31 -7.17
CA ALA A 130 -7.04 -7.94 -8.55
C ALA A 130 -5.76 -7.87 -9.40
N GLY A 131 -4.62 -7.58 -8.79
CA GLY A 131 -3.31 -7.61 -9.46
C GLY A 131 -2.80 -9.02 -9.75
N LYS A 132 -3.31 -10.05 -9.06
CA LYS A 132 -2.99 -11.47 -9.30
C LYS A 132 -3.92 -12.10 -10.33
N GLU A 133 -5.24 -11.88 -10.17
CA GLU A 133 -6.26 -12.58 -10.95
C GLU A 133 -6.76 -11.78 -12.16
N GLY A 134 -6.67 -10.45 -12.12
CA GLY A 134 -7.44 -9.57 -13.00
C GLY A 134 -8.92 -9.52 -12.59
N ASN A 135 -9.55 -8.35 -12.75
CA ASN A 135 -10.99 -8.23 -12.56
C ASN A 135 -11.63 -7.70 -13.84
N PRO A 136 -12.66 -8.37 -14.38
CA PRO A 136 -13.45 -7.83 -15.49
C PRO A 136 -13.94 -6.42 -15.16
N ASN A 137 -13.94 -5.54 -16.16
CA ASN A 137 -14.37 -4.15 -16.08
C ASN A 137 -13.55 -3.22 -15.15
N ALA A 138 -12.46 -3.73 -14.55
CA ALA A 138 -11.53 -2.96 -13.72
C ALA A 138 -10.07 -3.09 -14.22
N ALA A 139 -9.90 -3.07 -15.53
CA ALA A 139 -8.61 -3.37 -16.18
C ALA A 139 -7.49 -2.43 -15.75
N ALA A 140 -7.75 -1.11 -15.60
CA ALA A 140 -6.75 -0.15 -15.16
C ALA A 140 -6.24 -0.46 -13.74
N TYR A 141 -7.14 -0.73 -12.81
CA TYR A 141 -6.82 -1.11 -11.44
C TYR A 141 -6.04 -2.42 -11.37
N ALA A 142 -6.51 -3.44 -12.10
CA ALA A 142 -5.84 -4.75 -12.16
C ALA A 142 -4.41 -4.61 -12.73
N ALA A 143 -4.26 -3.84 -13.81
CA ALA A 143 -2.95 -3.56 -14.43
C ALA A 143 -2.02 -2.81 -13.46
N ALA A 144 -2.50 -1.75 -12.79
CA ALA A 144 -1.72 -0.99 -11.82
C ALA A 144 -1.26 -1.86 -10.65
N LYS A 145 -2.18 -2.64 -10.05
CA LYS A 145 -1.86 -3.51 -8.90
C LYS A 145 -0.99 -4.71 -9.31
N GLY A 146 -1.14 -5.24 -10.52
CA GLY A 146 -0.24 -6.23 -11.11
C GLY A 146 1.16 -5.66 -11.36
N GLY A 147 1.23 -4.45 -11.91
CA GLY A 147 2.48 -3.69 -12.06
C GLY A 147 3.17 -3.42 -10.72
N LEU A 148 2.41 -3.08 -9.68
CA LEU A 148 2.94 -2.86 -8.33
C LEU A 148 3.53 -4.13 -7.72
N ILE A 149 2.93 -5.30 -7.96
CA ILE A 149 3.50 -6.59 -7.57
C ILE A 149 4.83 -6.83 -8.29
N ALA A 150 4.91 -6.60 -9.59
CA ALA A 150 6.13 -6.74 -10.38
C ALA A 150 7.22 -5.74 -9.93
N PHE A 151 6.85 -4.48 -9.70
CA PHE A 151 7.73 -3.44 -9.15
C PHE A 151 8.30 -3.83 -7.78
N THR A 152 7.47 -4.35 -6.88
CA THR A 152 7.90 -4.85 -5.57
C THR A 152 9.00 -5.91 -5.71
N LYS A 153 8.81 -6.86 -6.64
CA LYS A 153 9.79 -7.94 -6.87
C LYS A 153 11.11 -7.41 -7.44
N ALA A 154 11.04 -6.46 -8.36
CA ALA A 154 12.22 -5.84 -8.94
C ALA A 154 13.02 -5.07 -7.88
N LEU A 155 12.36 -4.11 -7.20
CA LEU A 155 12.99 -3.26 -6.20
C LEU A 155 13.53 -4.06 -5.00
N GLY A 156 12.79 -5.10 -4.56
CA GLY A 156 13.24 -5.95 -3.46
C GLY A 156 14.52 -6.74 -3.79
N LYS A 157 14.69 -7.16 -5.05
CA LYS A 157 15.94 -7.81 -5.52
C LYS A 157 17.08 -6.82 -5.65
N GLU A 158 16.82 -5.61 -6.16
CA GLU A 158 17.83 -4.53 -6.26
C GLU A 158 18.39 -4.16 -4.89
N LEU A 159 17.54 -4.11 -3.87
CA LEU A 159 17.90 -3.66 -2.53
C LEU A 159 18.32 -4.78 -1.56
N ALA A 160 18.35 -6.04 -1.99
CA ALA A 160 18.53 -7.21 -1.12
C ALA A 160 19.82 -7.20 -0.26
N LYS A 161 20.83 -6.45 -0.65
CA LYS A 161 22.12 -6.34 0.07
C LYS A 161 22.29 -5.01 0.83
N THR A 162 21.25 -4.19 0.91
CA THR A 162 21.35 -2.82 1.46
C THR A 162 20.74 -2.68 2.87
N GLY A 163 20.13 -3.74 3.41
CA GLY A 163 19.35 -3.68 4.64
C GLY A 163 17.89 -3.20 4.43
N VAL A 164 17.51 -2.87 3.19
CA VAL A 164 16.15 -2.46 2.83
C VAL A 164 15.35 -3.64 2.28
N LEU A 165 14.22 -3.96 2.90
CA LEU A 165 13.33 -5.02 2.47
C LEU A 165 12.05 -4.43 1.86
N VAL A 166 11.63 -5.01 0.72
CA VAL A 166 10.46 -4.53 -0.04
C VAL A 166 9.49 -5.67 -0.26
N ASN A 167 8.28 -5.54 0.27
CA ASN A 167 7.24 -6.56 0.17
C ASN A 167 5.91 -5.94 -0.23
N CYS A 168 4.97 -6.73 -0.72
CA CYS A 168 3.61 -6.27 -0.94
C CYS A 168 2.57 -7.20 -0.31
N ILE A 169 1.40 -6.62 -0.02
CA ILE A 169 0.22 -7.32 0.47
C ILE A 169 -0.84 -7.32 -0.63
N THR A 170 -1.54 -8.44 -0.82
CA THR A 170 -2.62 -8.58 -1.79
C THR A 170 -3.97 -8.85 -1.10
N PRO A 171 -4.65 -7.81 -0.60
CA PRO A 171 -5.95 -7.97 0.05
C PRO A 171 -7.04 -8.38 -0.93
N ALA A 172 -8.02 -9.17 -0.45
CA ALA A 172 -9.35 -9.23 -1.03
C ALA A 172 -10.14 -7.95 -0.72
N ALA A 173 -11.45 -7.94 -1.05
CA ALA A 173 -12.32 -6.83 -0.70
C ALA A 173 -12.32 -6.62 0.82
N ALA A 174 -11.96 -5.39 1.23
CA ALA A 174 -11.89 -5.00 2.63
C ALA A 174 -13.20 -4.34 3.09
N GLN A 175 -13.54 -4.57 4.35
CA GLN A 175 -14.68 -3.93 4.99
C GLN A 175 -14.35 -2.45 5.25
N THR A 176 -14.69 -1.61 4.28
CA THR A 176 -14.52 -0.15 4.34
C THR A 176 -15.85 0.54 4.02
N ALA A 177 -15.95 1.83 4.25
CA ALA A 177 -17.13 2.62 3.89
C ALA A 177 -17.53 2.54 2.39
N ILE A 178 -16.61 2.08 1.52
CA ILE A 178 -16.90 1.83 0.10
C ILE A 178 -17.91 0.70 -0.06
N LEU A 179 -17.92 -0.31 0.83
CA LEU A 179 -18.92 -1.39 0.77
C LEU A 179 -20.35 -0.93 1.06
N GLU A 180 -20.52 0.19 1.76
CA GLU A 180 -21.85 0.80 2.02
C GLU A 180 -22.42 1.46 0.75
N GLN A 181 -21.59 1.67 -0.28
CA GLN A 181 -21.95 2.32 -1.54
C GLN A 181 -22.23 1.33 -2.68
N VAL A 182 -22.03 0.03 -2.47
CA VAL A 182 -22.31 -1.00 -3.48
C VAL A 182 -23.64 -1.68 -3.22
N THR A 183 -24.27 -2.22 -4.28
CA THR A 183 -25.53 -2.95 -4.11
C THR A 183 -25.34 -4.25 -3.33
N PRO A 184 -26.36 -4.73 -2.59
CA PRO A 184 -26.28 -5.99 -1.86
C PRO A 184 -25.88 -7.19 -2.76
N GLU A 185 -26.37 -7.22 -3.99
CA GLU A 185 -26.07 -8.27 -4.97
C GLU A 185 -24.59 -8.27 -5.35
N PHE A 186 -24.03 -7.08 -5.56
CA PHE A 186 -22.61 -6.95 -5.89
C PHE A 186 -21.71 -7.29 -4.68
N ALA A 187 -22.11 -6.87 -3.48
CA ALA A 187 -21.42 -7.29 -2.25
C ALA A 187 -21.44 -8.81 -2.08
N GLN A 188 -22.59 -9.45 -2.31
CA GLN A 188 -22.72 -10.91 -2.26
C GLN A 188 -21.86 -11.61 -3.33
N PHE A 189 -21.82 -11.06 -4.55
CA PHE A 189 -20.93 -11.57 -5.61
C PHE A 189 -19.46 -11.50 -5.22
N MET A 190 -19.01 -10.37 -4.64
CA MET A 190 -17.63 -10.26 -4.14
C MET A 190 -17.35 -11.27 -3.03
N LEU A 191 -18.30 -11.43 -2.11
CA LEU A 191 -18.20 -12.33 -0.97
C LEU A 191 -18.11 -13.79 -1.40
N SER A 192 -18.88 -14.20 -2.42
CA SER A 192 -18.89 -15.56 -2.94
C SER A 192 -17.52 -16.04 -3.46
N LYS A 193 -16.63 -15.12 -3.78
CA LYS A 193 -15.26 -15.41 -4.22
C LYS A 193 -14.29 -15.65 -3.06
N ILE A 194 -14.68 -15.38 -1.81
CA ILE A 194 -13.80 -15.48 -0.63
C ILE A 194 -14.17 -16.74 0.16
N PRO A 195 -13.34 -17.80 0.16
CA PRO A 195 -13.64 -19.05 0.87
C PRO A 195 -13.94 -18.89 2.36
N MET A 196 -13.30 -17.92 3.05
CA MET A 196 -13.59 -17.61 4.45
C MET A 196 -14.98 -16.99 4.67
N GLY A 197 -15.76 -16.70 3.63
CA GLY A 197 -17.16 -16.25 3.71
C GLY A 197 -17.36 -14.86 4.33
N ARG A 198 -16.31 -14.04 4.43
CA ARG A 198 -16.38 -12.67 4.93
C ARG A 198 -15.36 -11.76 4.25
N PHE A 199 -15.61 -10.47 4.30
CA PHE A 199 -14.62 -9.47 3.90
C PHE A 199 -13.46 -9.41 4.90
N VAL A 200 -12.26 -9.05 4.42
CA VAL A 200 -11.11 -8.80 5.28
C VAL A 200 -11.34 -7.49 6.07
N LYS A 201 -11.02 -7.50 7.35
CA LYS A 201 -11.04 -6.29 8.16
C LYS A 201 -9.80 -5.45 7.91
N VAL A 202 -9.93 -4.13 7.96
CA VAL A 202 -8.79 -3.23 7.75
C VAL A 202 -7.69 -3.44 8.82
N GLU A 203 -8.07 -3.85 10.02
CA GLU A 203 -7.15 -4.17 11.10
C GLU A 203 -6.33 -5.43 10.83
N GLU A 204 -6.86 -6.40 10.06
CA GLU A 204 -6.14 -7.61 9.67
C GLU A 204 -5.05 -7.26 8.64
N ILE A 205 -5.36 -6.37 7.69
CA ILE A 205 -4.36 -5.84 6.74
C ILE A 205 -3.30 -5.03 7.49
N ALA A 206 -3.71 -4.18 8.41
CA ALA A 206 -2.81 -3.37 9.22
C ALA A 206 -1.87 -4.21 10.10
N ALA A 207 -2.35 -5.34 10.63
CA ALA A 207 -1.52 -6.26 11.41
C ALA A 207 -0.42 -6.90 10.55
N MET A 208 -0.73 -7.32 9.32
CA MET A 208 0.25 -7.85 8.37
C MET A 208 1.24 -6.77 7.92
N ALA A 209 0.76 -5.57 7.60
CA ALA A 209 1.62 -4.44 7.23
C ALA A 209 2.59 -4.08 8.36
N CYS A 210 2.11 -4.07 9.60
CA CYS A 210 2.93 -3.80 10.77
C CYS A 210 4.01 -4.87 10.97
N TRP A 211 3.69 -6.17 10.83
CA TRP A 211 4.69 -7.24 10.92
C TRP A 211 5.76 -7.09 9.83
N LEU A 212 5.37 -6.84 8.59
CA LEU A 212 6.32 -6.59 7.49
C LEU A 212 7.23 -5.39 7.72
N ALA A 213 6.83 -4.47 8.60
CA ALA A 213 7.59 -3.28 8.97
C ALA A 213 8.55 -3.51 10.15
N THR A 214 8.46 -4.64 10.85
CA THR A 214 9.30 -4.95 12.03
C THR A 214 10.65 -5.58 11.66
N GLU A 215 11.49 -5.77 12.67
CA GLU A 215 12.74 -6.53 12.56
C GLU A 215 12.49 -8.05 12.49
N ASP A 216 11.36 -8.55 12.98
CA ASP A 216 10.95 -9.95 12.84
C ASP A 216 10.82 -10.35 11.36
N CYS A 217 10.46 -9.42 10.49
CA CYS A 217 10.55 -9.57 9.04
C CYS A 217 11.98 -9.29 8.57
N SER A 218 12.90 -10.25 8.73
CA SER A 218 14.32 -10.06 8.50
C SER A 218 14.87 -10.79 7.27
N PHE A 219 14.22 -11.86 6.80
CA PHE A 219 14.71 -12.71 5.70
C PHE A 219 13.70 -12.86 4.56
N THR A 220 12.80 -11.86 4.39
CA THR A 220 11.86 -11.85 3.28
C THR A 220 11.83 -10.49 2.60
N THR A 221 12.18 -10.50 1.30
CA THR A 221 12.07 -9.35 0.40
C THR A 221 11.54 -9.82 -0.95
N ALA A 222 10.95 -8.93 -1.73
CA ALA A 222 10.28 -9.26 -2.98
C ALA A 222 9.07 -10.22 -2.80
N GLY A 223 8.59 -10.38 -1.58
CA GLY A 223 7.48 -11.25 -1.21
C GLY A 223 6.11 -10.65 -1.57
N VAL A 224 5.17 -11.54 -1.88
CA VAL A 224 3.77 -11.21 -2.14
C VAL A 224 2.93 -11.91 -1.09
N PHE A 225 2.45 -11.17 -0.12
CA PHE A 225 1.72 -11.68 1.04
C PHE A 225 0.21 -11.63 0.77
N ASP A 226 -0.37 -12.81 0.63
CA ASP A 226 -1.82 -12.92 0.40
C ASP A 226 -2.61 -12.71 1.68
N ILE A 227 -3.65 -11.91 1.61
CA ILE A 227 -4.67 -11.76 2.65
C ILE A 227 -6.08 -11.75 2.02
N SER A 228 -6.33 -12.76 1.19
CA SER A 228 -7.55 -12.89 0.41
C SER A 228 -8.59 -13.84 0.98
N GLY A 229 -8.34 -14.42 2.16
CA GLY A 229 -9.26 -15.37 2.78
C GLY A 229 -9.38 -16.69 2.00
N GLY A 230 -8.28 -17.11 1.36
CA GLY A 230 -8.20 -18.34 0.57
C GLY A 230 -8.62 -18.19 -0.90
N ARG A 231 -8.88 -16.95 -1.36
CA ARG A 231 -9.27 -16.70 -2.75
C ARG A 231 -8.11 -16.93 -3.72
N ALA A 232 -6.92 -16.47 -3.39
CA ALA A 232 -5.71 -16.77 -4.16
C ALA A 232 -4.84 -17.80 -3.41
N THR A 233 -4.18 -18.68 -4.17
CA THR A 233 -3.35 -19.78 -3.64
C THR A 233 -1.91 -19.76 -4.16
N TYR A 234 -1.49 -18.66 -4.84
CA TYR A 234 -0.15 -18.51 -5.42
C TYR A 234 0.40 -17.11 -5.20
#